data_9197f41a12d936cd99bea73ac2358579
#
_entry.id   9197f41a12d936cd99bea73ac2358579
#
_cell.length_a   1.000
_cell.length_b   1.000
_cell.length_c   1.000
_cell.angle_alpha   90.00
_cell.angle_beta   90.00
_cell.angle_gamma   90.00
#
_symmetry.space_group_name_H-M   'P 1'
#
loop_
_entity.id
_entity.type
_entity.pdbx_description
1 polymer ?
#
loop_
_entity_poly.entity_id
_entity_poly.type
_entity_poly.pdbx_seq_one_letter_code
_entity_poly.pdbx_strand_id
1 'polypeptide(L)'
;KISSNVSVFPTEPEADPLHGWLRSMERIRDTVPDDVLVLPAHNEPFIGLHARLAYLGQGHRVSLDRLRRRLAQPRRVVDVFASLFGRAIDEPRLLSLATGESLAHLNYLVHRDEATVSVDDDAVAWYQAV
;
A
#
# COMPACT_ATOMS: atom_id res chain seq x y z
N LYS A 1 16.15 -8.04 4.28
CA LYS A 1 14.76 -7.96 4.78
C LYS A 1 13.78 -8.03 3.62
N ILE A 2 12.57 -8.54 3.86
CA ILE A 2 11.50 -8.53 2.87
C ILE A 2 11.12 -7.08 2.58
N SER A 3 11.08 -6.69 1.31
CA SER A 3 10.59 -5.39 0.85
C SER A 3 9.14 -5.52 0.42
N SER A 4 8.31 -4.57 0.79
CA SER A 4 6.96 -4.45 0.28
C SER A 4 6.96 -3.40 -0.84
N ASN A 5 6.83 -3.85 -2.06
CA ASN A 5 6.58 -2.98 -3.20
C ASN A 5 5.24 -3.37 -3.79
N VAL A 6 4.17 -2.81 -3.21
CA VAL A 6 2.79 -3.13 -3.59
C VAL A 6 2.28 -1.97 -4.45
N SER A 7 2.10 -2.21 -5.73
CA SER A 7 1.75 -1.17 -6.69
C SER A 7 0.62 -1.60 -7.61
N VAL A 8 -0.25 -0.65 -7.96
CA VAL A 8 -1.18 -0.77 -9.07
C VAL A 8 -0.44 -0.37 -10.36
N PHE A 9 -0.63 -1.16 -11.41
CA PHE A 9 -0.09 -0.88 -12.74
C PHE A 9 -1.16 -0.26 -13.65
N PRO A 10 -0.77 0.58 -14.62
CA PRO A 10 -1.71 1.22 -15.54
C PRO A 10 -2.59 0.25 -16.36
N THR A 11 -2.13 -0.99 -16.53
CA THR A 11 -2.87 -2.05 -17.22
C THR A 11 -4.02 -2.64 -16.40
N GLU A 12 -4.00 -2.46 -15.08
CA GLU A 12 -5.00 -2.96 -14.14
C GLU A 12 -5.31 -1.89 -13.08
N PRO A 13 -5.90 -0.76 -13.47
CA PRO A 13 -6.02 0.42 -12.61
C PRO A 13 -6.89 0.20 -11.37
N GLU A 14 -7.82 -0.77 -11.42
CA GLU A 14 -8.75 -1.10 -10.32
C GLU A 14 -8.30 -2.28 -9.47
N ALA A 15 -7.10 -2.83 -9.71
CA ALA A 15 -6.59 -3.97 -8.94
C ALA A 15 -6.44 -3.64 -7.46
N ASP A 16 -6.64 -4.65 -6.58
CA ASP A 16 -6.40 -4.57 -5.14
C ASP A 16 -5.17 -5.42 -4.72
N PRO A 17 -3.94 -5.03 -5.13
CA PRO A 17 -2.74 -5.78 -4.83
C PRO A 17 -2.39 -5.76 -3.34
N LEU A 18 -2.82 -4.73 -2.58
CA LEU A 18 -2.56 -4.65 -1.15
C LEU A 18 -3.32 -5.75 -0.38
N HIS A 19 -4.56 -6.04 -0.76
CA HIS A 19 -5.28 -7.18 -0.20
C HIS A 19 -4.56 -8.51 -0.45
N GLY A 20 -4.18 -8.76 -1.70
CA GLY A 20 -3.44 -9.96 -2.06
C GLY A 20 -2.14 -10.11 -1.28
N TRP A 21 -1.41 -9.01 -1.08
CA TRP A 21 -0.19 -8.96 -0.29
C TRP A 21 -0.43 -9.29 1.19
N LEU A 22 -1.41 -8.66 1.83
CA LEU A 22 -1.76 -8.90 3.23
C LEU A 22 -2.18 -10.36 3.47
N ARG A 23 -3.03 -10.91 2.57
CA ARG A 23 -3.42 -12.31 2.60
C ARG A 23 -2.23 -13.27 2.42
N SER A 24 -1.29 -12.92 1.56
CA SER A 24 -0.08 -13.72 1.37
C SER A 24 0.80 -13.74 2.61
N MET A 25 0.95 -12.60 3.30
CA MET A 25 1.69 -12.54 4.56
C MET A 25 1.05 -13.38 5.66
N GLU A 26 -0.27 -13.36 5.79
CA GLU A 26 -1.01 -14.23 6.71
C GLU A 26 -0.77 -15.71 6.39
N ARG A 27 -0.91 -16.11 5.14
CA ARG A 27 -0.68 -17.49 4.72
C ARG A 27 0.77 -17.94 4.98
N ILE A 28 1.76 -17.09 4.72
CA ILE A 28 3.16 -17.41 5.00
C ILE A 28 3.35 -17.61 6.51
N ARG A 29 2.83 -16.71 7.34
CA ARG A 29 2.89 -16.82 8.80
C ARG A 29 2.28 -18.14 9.31
N ASP A 30 1.15 -18.57 8.71
CA ASP A 30 0.40 -19.74 9.17
C ASP A 30 0.99 -21.06 8.66
N THR A 31 1.83 -21.03 7.61
CA THR A 31 2.39 -22.23 6.96
C THR A 31 3.89 -22.40 7.11
N VAL A 32 4.63 -21.34 7.40
CA VAL A 32 6.10 -21.37 7.50
C VAL A 32 6.52 -21.14 8.96
N PRO A 33 7.32 -22.03 9.56
CA PRO A 33 7.84 -21.86 10.92
C PRO A 33 8.68 -20.57 11.07
N ASP A 34 8.70 -20.00 12.28
CA ASP A 34 9.42 -18.75 12.56
C ASP A 34 10.95 -18.90 12.63
N ASP A 35 11.43 -20.11 12.91
CA ASP A 35 12.86 -20.44 13.06
C ASP A 35 13.58 -20.72 11.74
N VAL A 36 12.93 -20.56 10.60
CA VAL A 36 13.56 -20.72 9.30
C VAL A 36 14.53 -19.59 8.98
N LEU A 37 15.63 -19.89 8.28
CA LEU A 37 16.49 -18.89 7.68
C LEU A 37 15.80 -18.31 6.44
N VAL A 38 15.47 -17.01 6.48
CA VAL A 38 14.87 -16.29 5.35
C VAL A 38 15.95 -15.72 4.46
N LEU A 39 15.89 -16.05 3.16
CA LEU A 39 16.75 -15.49 2.12
C LEU A 39 15.91 -14.47 1.31
N PRO A 40 15.94 -13.18 1.66
CA PRO A 40 15.15 -12.19 0.96
C PRO A 40 15.75 -11.81 -0.39
N ALA A 41 14.94 -11.31 -1.33
CA ALA A 41 15.42 -10.78 -2.60
C ALA A 41 16.32 -9.54 -2.43
N HIS A 42 16.18 -8.82 -1.31
CA HIS A 42 16.98 -7.64 -0.98
C HIS A 42 17.43 -7.69 0.49
N ASN A 43 18.62 -7.14 0.76
CA ASN A 43 19.26 -7.10 2.07
C ASN A 43 19.74 -8.49 2.57
N GLU A 44 20.20 -8.53 3.81
CA GLU A 44 20.82 -9.69 4.43
C GLU A 44 19.82 -10.79 4.80
N PRO A 45 20.24 -12.06 4.79
CA PRO A 45 19.49 -13.16 5.39
C PRO A 45 19.15 -12.89 6.86
N PHE A 46 18.02 -13.42 7.33
CA PHE A 46 17.59 -13.21 8.71
C PHE A 46 16.74 -14.36 9.25
N ILE A 47 16.59 -14.43 10.57
CA ILE A 47 15.65 -15.29 11.30
C ILE A 47 14.59 -14.37 11.94
N GLY A 48 13.41 -14.93 12.27
CA GLY A 48 12.30 -14.17 12.83
C GLY A 48 11.33 -13.67 11.75
N LEU A 49 10.91 -14.60 10.91
CA LEU A 49 9.97 -14.34 9.81
C LEU A 49 8.66 -13.71 10.30
N HIS A 50 8.06 -14.28 11.36
CA HIS A 50 6.75 -13.82 11.86
C HIS A 50 6.81 -12.40 12.40
N ALA A 51 7.87 -12.04 13.12
CA ALA A 51 8.08 -10.66 13.59
C ALA A 51 8.19 -9.68 12.42
N ARG A 52 8.88 -10.09 11.35
CA ARG A 52 9.01 -9.27 10.14
C ARG A 52 7.67 -9.09 9.40
N LEU A 53 6.89 -10.15 9.25
CA LEU A 53 5.55 -10.09 8.64
C LEU A 53 4.61 -9.20 9.45
N ALA A 54 4.61 -9.34 10.78
CA ALA A 54 3.83 -8.49 11.68
C ALA A 54 4.21 -7.01 11.55
N TYR A 55 5.50 -6.70 11.48
CA TYR A 55 6.01 -5.34 11.29
C TYR A 55 5.51 -4.73 9.96
N LEU A 56 5.59 -5.48 8.86
CA LEU A 56 5.12 -5.03 7.54
C LEU A 56 3.61 -4.80 7.55
N GLY A 57 2.83 -5.74 8.07
CA GLY A 57 1.38 -5.60 8.17
C GLY A 57 0.97 -4.41 9.03
N GLN A 58 1.68 -4.16 10.14
CA GLN A 58 1.44 -2.98 10.97
C GLN A 58 1.76 -1.67 10.22
N GLY A 59 2.82 -1.64 9.41
CA GLY A 59 3.15 -0.49 8.57
C GLY A 59 2.00 -0.13 7.62
N HIS A 60 1.42 -1.12 6.94
CA HIS A 60 0.27 -0.90 6.07
C HIS A 60 -0.98 -0.42 6.84
N ARG A 61 -1.27 -1.00 8.02
CA ARG A 61 -2.38 -0.53 8.86
C ARG A 61 -2.23 0.94 9.25
N VAL A 62 -1.05 1.34 9.70
CA VAL A 62 -0.77 2.75 10.04
C VAL A 62 -0.92 3.67 8.82
N SER A 63 -0.46 3.23 7.65
CA SER A 63 -0.62 3.98 6.40
C SER A 63 -2.09 4.14 6.01
N LEU A 64 -2.88 3.07 6.10
CA LEU A 64 -4.32 3.11 5.84
C LEU A 64 -5.07 4.03 6.81
N ASP A 65 -4.71 4.02 8.11
CA ASP A 65 -5.33 4.92 9.09
C ASP A 65 -5.00 6.40 8.83
N ARG A 66 -3.78 6.70 8.39
CA ARG A 66 -3.42 8.06 7.95
C ARG A 66 -4.20 8.47 6.71
N LEU A 67 -4.36 7.54 5.77
CA LEU A 67 -5.08 7.77 4.53
C LEU A 67 -6.55 8.04 4.79
N ARG A 68 -7.25 7.24 5.63
CA ARG A 68 -8.64 7.48 6.04
C ARG A 68 -8.83 8.90 6.56
N ARG A 69 -7.96 9.36 7.46
CA ARG A 69 -8.02 10.73 7.98
C ARG A 69 -7.78 11.79 6.90
N ARG A 70 -6.88 11.52 5.96
CA ARG A 70 -6.59 12.44 4.86
C ARG A 70 -7.75 12.58 3.89
N LEU A 71 -8.49 11.50 3.67
CA LEU A 71 -9.64 11.42 2.78
C LEU A 71 -10.94 12.00 3.39
N ALA A 72 -10.92 12.58 4.58
CA ALA A 72 -12.07 13.36 5.11
C ALA A 72 -12.51 14.49 4.16
N GLN A 73 -11.65 14.90 3.25
CA GLN A 73 -11.95 15.75 2.10
C GLN A 73 -11.49 15.06 0.83
N PRO A 74 -12.13 15.32 -0.34
CA PRO A 74 -11.71 14.74 -1.61
C PRO A 74 -10.23 14.99 -1.91
N ARG A 75 -9.51 13.97 -2.36
CA ARG A 75 -8.09 14.02 -2.68
C ARG A 75 -7.79 13.25 -3.97
N ARG A 76 -6.85 13.77 -4.74
CA ARG A 76 -6.24 13.03 -5.85
C ARG A 76 -5.15 12.11 -5.32
N VAL A 77 -4.72 11.16 -6.13
CA VAL A 77 -3.60 10.26 -5.76
C VAL A 77 -2.33 11.01 -5.35
N VAL A 78 -2.00 12.11 -6.02
CA VAL A 78 -0.79 12.91 -5.71
C VAL A 78 -0.89 13.67 -4.37
N ASP A 79 -2.09 13.97 -3.91
CA ASP A 79 -2.34 14.72 -2.68
C ASP A 79 -2.16 13.87 -1.41
N VAL A 80 -2.03 12.54 -1.55
CA VAL A 80 -1.87 11.61 -0.41
C VAL A 80 -0.43 11.15 -0.19
N PHE A 81 0.51 11.51 -1.06
CA PHE A 81 1.91 11.09 -0.96
C PHE A 81 2.53 11.41 0.41
N ALA A 82 2.37 12.63 0.89
CA ALA A 82 2.92 13.03 2.19
C ALA A 82 2.34 12.22 3.35
N SER A 83 1.08 11.78 3.26
CA SER A 83 0.42 10.95 4.28
C SER A 83 0.95 9.52 4.31
N LEU A 84 1.32 8.98 3.15
CA LEU A 84 1.83 7.61 3.02
C LEU A 84 3.34 7.53 3.24
N PHE A 85 4.11 8.47 2.66
CA PHE A 85 5.58 8.41 2.64
C PHE A 85 6.25 9.36 3.64
N GLY A 86 5.47 10.18 4.36
CA GLY A 86 5.99 11.15 5.33
C GLY A 86 6.73 12.34 4.71
N ARG A 87 6.71 12.48 3.36
CA ARG A 87 7.33 13.57 2.61
C ARG A 87 6.60 13.80 1.29
N ALA A 88 6.79 14.97 0.71
CA ALA A 88 6.42 15.22 -0.69
C ALA A 88 7.29 14.37 -1.63
N ILE A 89 6.73 13.99 -2.76
CA ILE A 89 7.43 13.26 -3.82
C ILE A 89 7.41 14.16 -5.06
N ASP A 90 8.53 14.75 -5.36
CA ASP A 90 8.75 15.66 -6.48
C ASP A 90 9.83 15.16 -7.46
N GLU A 91 10.54 14.08 -7.07
CA GLU A 91 11.52 13.45 -7.93
C GLU A 91 10.82 12.58 -9.01
N PRO A 92 11.04 12.85 -10.33
CA PRO A 92 10.33 12.16 -11.42
C PRO A 92 10.44 10.63 -11.38
N ARG A 93 11.59 10.09 -10.97
CA ARG A 93 11.80 8.64 -10.87
C ARG A 93 10.92 7.97 -9.80
N LEU A 94 10.58 8.71 -8.75
CA LEU A 94 9.78 8.22 -7.64
C LEU A 94 8.28 8.43 -7.86
N LEU A 95 7.88 9.34 -8.77
CA LEU A 95 6.46 9.64 -9.00
C LEU A 95 5.66 8.40 -9.43
N SER A 96 6.18 7.64 -10.37
CA SER A 96 5.53 6.42 -10.86
C SER A 96 5.35 5.38 -9.73
N LEU A 97 6.41 5.15 -8.94
CA LEU A 97 6.37 4.21 -7.81
C LEU A 97 5.41 4.69 -6.72
N ALA A 98 5.49 5.97 -6.37
CA ALA A 98 4.62 6.57 -5.36
C ALA A 98 3.15 6.55 -5.79
N THR A 99 2.87 6.82 -7.07
CA THR A 99 1.52 6.74 -7.63
C THR A 99 0.97 5.32 -7.54
N GLY A 100 1.71 4.33 -8.01
CA GLY A 100 1.27 2.93 -7.97
C GLY A 100 1.03 2.42 -6.55
N GLU A 101 1.90 2.76 -5.60
CA GLU A 101 1.74 2.38 -4.19
C GLU A 101 0.58 3.13 -3.51
N SER A 102 0.38 4.41 -3.85
CA SER A 102 -0.75 5.18 -3.34
C SER A 102 -2.08 4.64 -3.87
N LEU A 103 -2.16 4.29 -5.15
CA LEU A 103 -3.33 3.65 -5.74
C LEU A 103 -3.62 2.30 -5.09
N ALA A 104 -2.61 1.50 -4.76
CA ALA A 104 -2.80 0.23 -4.06
C ALA A 104 -3.50 0.42 -2.69
N HIS A 105 -3.16 1.48 -1.96
CA HIS A 105 -3.81 1.81 -0.68
C HIS A 105 -5.20 2.42 -0.87
N LEU A 106 -5.40 3.27 -1.87
CA LEU A 106 -6.70 3.87 -2.20
C LEU A 106 -7.69 2.81 -2.67
N ASN A 107 -7.29 1.94 -3.62
CA ASN A 107 -8.12 0.85 -4.10
C ASN A 107 -8.48 -0.12 -2.97
N TYR A 108 -7.56 -0.39 -2.04
CA TYR A 108 -7.83 -1.20 -0.86
C TYR A 108 -9.02 -0.65 -0.05
N LEU A 109 -9.10 0.66 0.14
CA LEU A 109 -10.22 1.30 0.84
C LEU A 109 -11.50 1.28 -0.01
N VAL A 110 -11.40 1.55 -1.31
CA VAL A 110 -12.55 1.55 -2.23
C VAL A 110 -13.20 0.17 -2.30
N HIS A 111 -12.42 -0.90 -2.45
CA HIS A 111 -12.92 -2.28 -2.49
C HIS A 111 -13.58 -2.75 -1.17
N ARG A 112 -13.48 -1.97 -0.10
CA ARG A 112 -14.10 -2.26 1.22
C ARG A 112 -15.19 -1.27 1.59
N ASP A 113 -15.62 -0.46 0.62
CA ASP A 113 -16.63 0.59 0.84
C ASP A 113 -16.23 1.60 1.94
N GLU A 114 -14.93 1.73 2.21
CA GLU A 114 -14.38 2.70 3.16
C GLU A 114 -14.04 4.04 2.50
N ALA A 115 -13.97 4.07 1.17
CA ALA A 115 -13.80 5.25 0.36
C ALA A 115 -14.57 5.13 -0.96
N THR A 116 -14.92 6.27 -1.53
CA THR A 116 -15.48 6.38 -2.87
C THR A 116 -14.49 7.02 -3.81
N VAL A 117 -14.62 6.75 -5.09
CA VAL A 117 -13.90 7.44 -6.16
C VAL A 117 -14.88 8.07 -7.14
N SER A 118 -14.64 9.31 -7.51
CA SER A 118 -15.37 10.03 -8.56
C SER A 118 -14.38 10.62 -9.56
N VAL A 119 -14.81 10.77 -10.80
CA VAL A 119 -13.98 11.37 -11.86
C VAL A 119 -14.64 12.69 -12.27
N ASP A 120 -13.84 13.75 -12.32
CA ASP A 120 -14.31 15.07 -12.75
C ASP A 120 -14.32 15.24 -14.28
N ASP A 121 -14.71 16.42 -14.75
CA ASP A 121 -14.80 16.75 -16.18
C ASP A 121 -13.42 16.77 -16.88
N ASP A 122 -12.34 16.91 -16.12
CA ASP A 122 -10.95 16.85 -16.59
C ASP A 122 -10.37 15.42 -16.56
N ALA A 123 -11.21 14.41 -16.32
CA ALA A 123 -10.86 13.00 -16.17
C ALA A 123 -9.89 12.74 -14.99
N VAL A 124 -9.94 13.55 -13.94
CA VAL A 124 -9.15 13.38 -12.73
C VAL A 124 -9.95 12.60 -11.69
N ALA A 125 -9.34 11.54 -11.13
CA ALA A 125 -9.94 10.74 -10.06
C ALA A 125 -9.75 11.40 -8.70
N TRP A 126 -10.87 11.53 -7.97
CA TRP A 126 -10.94 12.06 -6.61
C TRP A 126 -11.46 11.00 -5.65
N TYR A 127 -10.75 10.80 -4.57
CA TYR A 127 -11.04 9.81 -3.53
C TYR A 127 -11.50 10.51 -2.26
N GLN A 128 -12.54 9.97 -1.61
CA GLN A 128 -13.07 10.50 -0.36
C GLN A 128 -13.51 9.35 0.55
N ALA A 129 -13.24 9.44 1.86
CA ALA A 129 -13.74 8.50 2.84
C ALA A 129 -15.27 8.59 2.95
N VAL A 130 -15.90 7.44 3.20
CA VAL A 130 -17.33 7.32 3.45
C VAL A 130 -17.66 7.76 4.87
#